data_b775fb92512f528796cfa1d913c89e63
#
_entry.id   b775fb92512f528796cfa1d913c89e63
#
_cell.length_a   1.000
_cell.length_b   1.000
_cell.length_c   1.000
_cell.angle_alpha   90.00
_cell.angle_beta   90.00
_cell.angle_gamma   90.00
#
_symmetry.space_group_name_H-M   'P 1'
#
loop_
_entity.id
_entity.type
_entity.pdbx_description
1 polymer ?
#
loop_
_entity_poly.entity_id
_entity_poly.type
_entity_poly.pdbx_seq_one_letter_code
_entity_poly.pdbx_strand_id
1 'polypeptide(L)'
;MDTKGKKIILASGSPRRRELLAGLDIEFEVDTRNTFEEIYPSDTPHERIPEVLSEGKSYGFHRALAEDEILITSDTLVLCGDRVMGKPHSREEAIDMLRCLSGREHKVITAVTLRDNNRCTTSSDTATVFFKPLSDSEITYYVDSYRPFDKAGAYGIQEWIGYIGIEKIEGSYFTIMGLPVHLVYDELNKFM
;
A
#
# COMPACT_ATOMS: atom_id res chain seq x y z
N MET A 1 12.20 -17.47 6.27
CA MET A 1 11.21 -18.39 5.61
C MET A 1 11.93 -19.16 4.51
N ASP A 2 11.72 -20.48 4.39
CA ASP A 2 12.32 -21.27 3.31
C ASP A 2 11.49 -21.09 2.02
N THR A 3 12.10 -20.52 0.98
CA THR A 3 11.43 -20.27 -0.32
C THR A 3 11.45 -21.48 -1.25
N LYS A 4 11.94 -22.63 -0.80
CA LYS A 4 12.07 -23.88 -1.59
C LYS A 4 12.71 -23.68 -2.97
N GLY A 5 13.69 -22.78 -3.02
CA GLY A 5 14.42 -22.43 -4.25
C GLY A 5 13.71 -21.43 -5.17
N LYS A 6 12.54 -20.91 -4.76
CA LYS A 6 11.86 -19.84 -5.50
C LYS A 6 12.56 -18.49 -5.26
N LYS A 7 12.66 -17.69 -6.31
CA LYS A 7 13.15 -16.31 -6.30
C LYS A 7 11.97 -15.36 -6.16
N ILE A 8 11.99 -14.52 -5.15
CA ILE A 8 10.95 -13.56 -4.88
C ILE A 8 11.34 -12.24 -5.52
N ILE A 9 10.42 -11.63 -6.28
CA ILE A 9 10.60 -10.33 -6.91
C ILE A 9 9.55 -9.37 -6.35
N LEU A 10 9.99 -8.29 -5.72
CA LEU A 10 9.12 -7.18 -5.31
C LEU A 10 9.08 -6.12 -6.41
N ALA A 11 7.97 -6.02 -7.13
CA ALA A 11 7.77 -4.98 -8.14
C ALA A 11 7.16 -3.71 -7.50
N SER A 12 7.92 -3.08 -6.61
CA SER A 12 7.51 -1.85 -5.95
C SER A 12 8.68 -0.94 -5.62
N GLY A 13 8.54 0.35 -5.96
CA GLY A 13 9.50 1.40 -5.57
C GLY A 13 9.33 1.91 -4.14
N SER A 14 8.32 1.43 -3.39
CA SER A 14 8.05 1.88 -2.02
C SER A 14 9.11 1.36 -1.03
N PRO A 15 9.85 2.26 -0.35
CA PRO A 15 10.79 1.83 0.69
C PRO A 15 10.11 1.08 1.84
N ARG A 16 8.89 1.47 2.19
CA ARG A 16 8.09 0.84 3.24
C ARG A 16 7.76 -0.62 2.90
N ARG A 17 7.32 -0.89 1.67
CA ARG A 17 7.03 -2.28 1.23
C ARG A 17 8.27 -3.15 1.23
N ARG A 18 9.42 -2.59 0.87
CA ARG A 18 10.71 -3.30 0.96
C ARG A 18 11.07 -3.65 2.39
N GLU A 19 10.94 -2.70 3.31
CA GLU A 19 11.17 -2.90 4.74
C GLU A 19 10.24 -3.98 5.32
N LEU A 20 8.94 -3.90 5.00
CA LEU A 20 7.94 -4.85 5.47
C LEU A 20 8.19 -6.27 4.94
N LEU A 21 8.54 -6.39 3.65
CA LEU A 21 8.84 -7.70 3.07
C LEU A 21 10.10 -8.30 3.66
N ALA A 22 11.14 -7.49 3.91
CA ALA A 22 12.36 -7.92 4.58
C ALA A 22 12.08 -8.44 6.00
N GLY A 23 11.08 -7.91 6.68
CA GLY A 23 10.65 -8.37 8.00
C GLY A 23 10.07 -9.79 8.04
N LEU A 24 9.84 -10.42 6.88
CA LEU A 24 9.47 -11.84 6.79
C LEU A 24 10.69 -12.78 6.73
N ASP A 25 11.91 -12.25 6.87
CA ASP A 25 13.18 -13.01 6.77
C ASP A 25 13.27 -13.85 5.48
N ILE A 26 12.90 -13.23 4.35
CA ILE A 26 13.03 -13.81 3.01
C ILE A 26 13.99 -12.99 2.16
N GLU A 27 14.75 -13.67 1.31
CA GLU A 27 15.55 -13.02 0.28
C GLU A 27 14.64 -12.66 -0.90
N PHE A 28 14.77 -11.44 -1.42
CA PHE A 28 14.03 -10.97 -2.59
C PHE A 28 14.82 -9.94 -3.40
N GLU A 29 14.51 -9.84 -4.67
CA GLU A 29 14.99 -8.81 -5.56
C GLU A 29 13.94 -7.70 -5.72
N VAL A 30 14.39 -6.46 -6.00
CA VAL A 30 13.50 -5.35 -6.32
C VAL A 30 13.63 -5.03 -7.81
N ASP A 31 12.53 -5.16 -8.53
CA ASP A 31 12.44 -4.76 -9.94
C ASP A 31 11.18 -3.93 -10.17
N THR A 32 11.37 -2.63 -10.38
CA THR A 32 10.27 -1.66 -10.49
C THR A 32 9.82 -1.38 -11.92
N ARG A 33 10.43 -2.04 -12.92
CA ARG A 33 10.11 -1.82 -14.33
C ARG A 33 8.72 -2.36 -14.65
N ASN A 34 7.83 -1.48 -15.06
CA ASN A 34 6.42 -1.79 -15.31
C ASN A 34 5.87 -0.93 -16.44
N THR A 35 4.96 -1.49 -17.22
CA THR A 35 4.29 -0.80 -18.34
C THR A 35 2.81 -0.53 -18.08
N PHE A 36 2.30 -0.91 -16.90
CA PHE A 36 0.90 -0.71 -16.53
C PHE A 36 0.63 0.77 -16.21
N GLU A 37 -0.37 1.31 -16.86
CA GLU A 37 -0.95 2.60 -16.51
C GLU A 37 -1.94 2.39 -15.36
N GLU A 38 -1.82 3.17 -14.27
CA GLU A 38 -2.68 3.05 -13.08
C GLU A 38 -4.10 3.56 -13.37
N ILE A 39 -4.81 2.85 -14.26
CA ILE A 39 -6.18 3.15 -14.69
C ILE A 39 -7.07 1.97 -14.28
N TYR A 40 -8.27 2.29 -13.81
CA TYR A 40 -9.31 1.33 -13.46
C TYR A 40 -10.67 1.78 -14.03
N PRO A 41 -11.62 0.85 -14.28
CA PRO A 41 -12.98 1.20 -14.72
C PRO A 41 -13.68 2.14 -13.75
N SER A 42 -14.40 3.14 -14.27
CA SER A 42 -15.06 4.16 -13.45
C SER A 42 -16.18 3.64 -12.54
N ASP A 43 -16.68 2.45 -12.82
CA ASP A 43 -17.69 1.72 -12.04
C ASP A 43 -17.10 0.75 -11.02
N THR A 44 -15.75 0.71 -10.89
CA THR A 44 -15.09 -0.13 -9.89
C THR A 44 -15.48 0.32 -8.47
N PRO A 45 -16.02 -0.57 -7.62
CA PRO A 45 -16.24 -0.24 -6.22
C PRO A 45 -14.94 0.24 -5.56
N HIS A 46 -15.02 1.31 -4.78
CA HIS A 46 -13.83 1.96 -4.21
C HIS A 46 -12.93 0.99 -3.45
N GLU A 47 -13.52 0.07 -2.68
CA GLU A 47 -12.79 -0.93 -1.91
C GLU A 47 -12.02 -1.92 -2.79
N ARG A 48 -12.41 -2.09 -4.07
CA ARG A 48 -11.76 -3.01 -5.00
C ARG A 48 -10.70 -2.37 -5.88
N ILE A 49 -10.58 -1.05 -5.85
CA ILE A 49 -9.58 -0.33 -6.65
C ILE A 49 -8.14 -0.86 -6.39
N PRO A 50 -7.69 -1.06 -5.12
CA PRO A 50 -6.35 -1.58 -4.88
C PRO A 50 -6.10 -2.97 -5.46
N GLU A 51 -7.14 -3.85 -5.49
CA GLU A 51 -7.03 -5.17 -6.10
C GLU A 51 -6.78 -5.06 -7.60
N VAL A 52 -7.61 -4.25 -8.30
CA VAL A 52 -7.48 -4.01 -9.74
C VAL A 52 -6.10 -3.44 -10.09
N LEU A 53 -5.64 -2.44 -9.32
CA LEU A 53 -4.35 -1.81 -9.56
C LEU A 53 -3.17 -2.74 -9.23
N SER A 54 -3.26 -3.52 -8.14
CA SER A 54 -2.23 -4.48 -7.77
C SER A 54 -2.08 -5.58 -8.83
N GLU A 55 -3.20 -6.13 -9.28
CA GLU A 55 -3.24 -7.16 -10.34
C GLU A 55 -2.74 -6.59 -11.68
N GLY A 56 -3.19 -5.40 -12.07
CA GLY A 56 -2.74 -4.71 -13.27
C GLY A 56 -1.21 -4.49 -13.27
N LYS A 57 -0.65 -4.06 -12.13
CA LYS A 57 0.81 -3.96 -11.94
C LYS A 57 1.52 -5.29 -12.13
N SER A 58 0.91 -6.39 -11.69
CA SER A 58 1.49 -7.72 -11.86
C SER A 58 1.56 -8.12 -13.34
N TYR A 59 0.51 -7.90 -14.10
CA TYR A 59 0.51 -8.21 -15.54
C TYR A 59 1.35 -7.24 -16.37
N GLY A 60 1.47 -5.98 -15.94
CA GLY A 60 2.32 -4.97 -16.58
C GLY A 60 3.81 -5.11 -16.28
N PHE A 61 4.24 -6.12 -15.53
CA PHE A 61 5.66 -6.37 -15.31
C PHE A 61 6.38 -6.56 -16.65
N HIS A 62 7.53 -5.91 -16.83
CA HIS A 62 8.16 -5.66 -18.13
C HIS A 62 8.64 -6.91 -18.89
N ARG A 63 8.62 -8.10 -18.27
CA ARG A 63 9.06 -9.37 -18.86
C ARG A 63 8.24 -10.55 -18.35
N ALA A 64 8.35 -11.68 -19.04
CA ALA A 64 7.89 -12.97 -18.54
C ALA A 64 8.67 -13.38 -17.27
N LEU A 65 8.02 -14.10 -16.37
CA LEU A 65 8.65 -14.68 -15.19
C LEU A 65 9.36 -15.99 -15.58
N ALA A 66 10.47 -16.29 -14.90
CA ALA A 66 11.09 -17.61 -14.97
C ALA A 66 10.28 -18.64 -14.14
N GLU A 67 10.50 -19.94 -14.34
CA GLU A 67 9.73 -21.00 -13.67
C GLU A 67 9.90 -21.00 -12.14
N ASP A 68 11.05 -20.47 -11.67
CA ASP A 68 11.39 -20.36 -10.26
C ASP A 68 11.06 -18.99 -9.65
N GLU A 69 10.42 -18.06 -10.40
CA GLU A 69 10.14 -16.73 -9.94
C GLU A 69 8.70 -16.57 -9.43
N ILE A 70 8.56 -15.81 -8.34
CA ILE A 70 7.28 -15.32 -7.80
C ILE A 70 7.35 -13.79 -7.75
N LEU A 71 6.43 -13.13 -8.46
CA LEU A 71 6.30 -11.67 -8.48
C LEU A 71 5.30 -11.22 -7.43
N ILE A 72 5.67 -10.20 -6.66
CA ILE A 72 4.82 -9.52 -5.68
C ILE A 72 4.59 -8.08 -6.13
N THR A 73 3.33 -7.71 -6.32
CA THR A 73 2.88 -6.33 -6.53
C THR A 73 1.91 -5.93 -5.43
N SER A 74 1.72 -4.64 -5.21
CA SER A 74 0.77 -4.14 -4.21
C SER A 74 0.28 -2.75 -4.56
N ASP A 75 -0.93 -2.44 -4.12
CA ASP A 75 -1.49 -1.09 -4.17
C ASP A 75 -2.20 -0.74 -2.88
N THR A 76 -2.26 0.56 -2.55
CA THR A 76 -2.84 1.08 -1.31
C THR A 76 -3.70 2.29 -1.59
N LEU A 77 -4.90 2.29 -1.03
CA LEU A 77 -5.89 3.35 -1.14
C LEU A 77 -6.33 3.81 0.26
N VAL A 78 -6.53 5.11 0.42
CA VAL A 78 -7.20 5.69 1.58
C VAL A 78 -8.62 6.11 1.18
N LEU A 79 -9.61 5.69 1.97
CA LEU A 79 -11.03 6.00 1.75
C LEU A 79 -11.63 6.68 2.98
N CYS A 80 -12.03 7.94 2.84
CA CYS A 80 -12.70 8.71 3.91
C CYS A 80 -14.16 9.00 3.52
N GLY A 81 -15.09 8.27 4.12
CA GLY A 81 -16.44 8.19 3.58
C GLY A 81 -16.42 7.65 2.15
N ASP A 82 -16.99 8.39 1.20
CA ASP A 82 -16.96 8.04 -0.23
C ASP A 82 -15.80 8.70 -1.00
N ARG A 83 -14.92 9.42 -0.30
CA ARG A 83 -13.79 10.12 -0.93
C ARG A 83 -12.57 9.22 -1.01
N VAL A 84 -12.19 8.86 -2.24
CA VAL A 84 -10.92 8.19 -2.54
C VAL A 84 -9.78 9.22 -2.46
N MET A 85 -8.75 8.91 -1.69
CA MET A 85 -7.56 9.75 -1.52
C MET A 85 -6.33 9.00 -2.02
N GLY A 86 -5.83 9.40 -3.19
CA GLY A 86 -4.56 8.97 -3.72
C GLY A 86 -3.38 9.73 -3.10
N LYS A 87 -2.27 9.79 -3.83
CA LYS A 87 -1.12 10.62 -3.47
C LYS A 87 -1.40 12.08 -3.80
N PRO A 88 -1.09 13.03 -2.92
CA PRO A 88 -1.28 14.46 -3.22
C PRO A 88 -0.28 14.94 -4.27
N HIS A 89 -0.73 15.79 -5.18
CA HIS A 89 0.09 16.38 -6.24
C HIS A 89 0.66 17.75 -5.86
N SER A 90 0.17 18.34 -4.77
CA SER A 90 0.65 19.62 -4.26
C SER A 90 0.63 19.67 -2.74
N ARG A 91 1.27 20.70 -2.19
CA ARG A 91 1.25 21.02 -0.75
C ARG A 91 -0.18 21.28 -0.26
N GLU A 92 -0.92 22.05 -1.01
CA GLU A 92 -2.29 22.45 -0.71
C GLU A 92 -3.21 21.22 -0.68
N GLU A 93 -3.06 20.32 -1.66
CA GLU A 93 -3.82 19.07 -1.71
C GLU A 93 -3.48 18.16 -0.50
N ALA A 94 -2.22 18.07 -0.11
CA ALA A 94 -1.82 17.32 1.09
C ALA A 94 -2.46 17.88 2.36
N ILE A 95 -2.48 19.21 2.51
CA ILE A 95 -3.15 19.89 3.64
C ILE A 95 -4.65 19.61 3.63
N ASP A 96 -5.29 19.68 2.48
CA ASP A 96 -6.74 19.45 2.36
C ASP A 96 -7.11 17.99 2.64
N MET A 97 -6.27 17.04 2.23
CA MET A 97 -6.43 15.63 2.58
C MET A 97 -6.38 15.44 4.10
N LEU A 98 -5.36 15.98 4.78
CA LEU A 98 -5.21 15.85 6.22
C LEU A 98 -6.32 16.57 7.01
N ARG A 99 -6.79 17.72 6.54
CA ARG A 99 -7.98 18.37 7.11
C ARG A 99 -9.23 17.51 6.98
N CYS A 100 -9.38 16.81 5.86
CA CYS A 100 -10.50 15.89 5.66
C CYS A 100 -10.43 14.68 6.61
N LEU A 101 -9.24 14.17 6.91
CA LEU A 101 -9.02 13.04 7.82
C LEU A 101 -9.10 13.44 9.29
N SER A 102 -8.82 14.70 9.63
CA SER A 102 -8.79 15.22 11.01
C SER A 102 -10.11 15.01 11.74
N GLY A 103 -10.05 14.42 12.93
CA GLY A 103 -11.21 14.15 13.79
C GLY A 103 -12.18 13.11 13.22
N ARG A 104 -11.73 12.25 12.31
CA ARG A 104 -12.57 11.24 11.64
C ARG A 104 -11.90 9.89 11.57
N GLU A 105 -12.72 8.87 11.35
CA GLU A 105 -12.24 7.58 10.88
C GLU A 105 -12.11 7.54 9.36
N HIS A 106 -11.21 6.73 8.89
CA HIS A 106 -11.04 6.41 7.47
C HIS A 106 -10.50 4.99 7.31
N LYS A 107 -10.74 4.40 6.15
CA LYS A 107 -10.22 3.08 5.79
C LYS A 107 -8.91 3.22 5.01
N VAL A 108 -7.97 2.34 5.30
CA VAL A 108 -6.80 2.09 4.46
C VAL A 108 -6.91 0.67 3.93
N ILE A 109 -6.98 0.53 2.62
CA ILE A 109 -7.17 -0.73 1.93
C ILE A 109 -5.89 -1.01 1.13
N THR A 110 -5.25 -2.12 1.42
CA THR A 110 -4.05 -2.54 0.69
C THR A 110 -4.27 -3.92 0.09
N ALA A 111 -4.08 -4.00 -1.21
CA ALA A 111 -4.08 -5.25 -1.95
C ALA A 111 -2.66 -5.69 -2.27
N VAL A 112 -2.46 -6.99 -2.31
CA VAL A 112 -1.25 -7.65 -2.77
C VAL A 112 -1.60 -8.71 -3.79
N THR A 113 -0.80 -8.78 -4.86
CA THR A 113 -0.92 -9.81 -5.89
C THR A 113 0.38 -10.60 -5.94
N LEU A 114 0.26 -11.91 -5.84
CA LEU A 114 1.35 -12.86 -6.07
C LEU A 114 1.09 -13.59 -7.39
N ARG A 115 2.11 -13.65 -8.24
CA ARG A 115 2.01 -14.33 -9.54
C ARG A 115 3.27 -15.09 -9.88
N ASP A 116 3.11 -16.32 -10.35
CA ASP A 116 4.12 -17.09 -11.07
C ASP A 116 3.66 -17.35 -12.52
N ASN A 117 4.28 -18.28 -13.23
CA ASN A 117 3.90 -18.63 -14.61
C ASN A 117 2.55 -19.33 -14.72
N ASN A 118 2.06 -19.94 -13.62
CA ASN A 118 0.91 -20.86 -13.66
C ASN A 118 -0.33 -20.26 -13.00
N ARG A 119 -0.14 -19.35 -12.05
CA ARG A 119 -1.23 -18.78 -11.23
C ARG A 119 -0.98 -17.34 -10.85
N CYS A 120 -2.07 -16.66 -10.57
CA CYS A 120 -2.12 -15.32 -10.03
C CYS A 120 -3.16 -15.28 -8.91
N THR A 121 -2.79 -14.73 -7.78
CA THR A 121 -3.71 -14.56 -6.63
C THR A 121 -3.63 -13.13 -6.15
N THR A 122 -4.77 -12.49 -6.01
CA THR A 122 -4.90 -11.15 -5.43
C THR A 122 -5.73 -11.23 -4.16
N SER A 123 -5.21 -10.67 -3.09
CA SER A 123 -5.87 -10.57 -1.79
C SER A 123 -5.75 -9.15 -1.26
N SER A 124 -6.74 -8.70 -0.48
CA SER A 124 -6.72 -7.37 0.13
C SER A 124 -7.04 -7.43 1.61
N ASP A 125 -6.52 -6.47 2.35
CA ASP A 125 -6.82 -6.26 3.76
C ASP A 125 -7.19 -4.80 4.01
N THR A 126 -8.06 -4.58 4.98
CA THR A 126 -8.57 -3.25 5.35
C THR A 126 -8.30 -2.98 6.81
N ALA A 127 -7.73 -1.81 7.09
CA ALA A 127 -7.62 -1.28 8.44
C ALA A 127 -8.37 0.05 8.55
N THR A 128 -9.03 0.28 9.69
CA THR A 128 -9.67 1.56 10.01
C THR A 128 -8.77 2.35 10.96
N VAL A 129 -8.53 3.60 10.61
CA VAL A 129 -7.70 4.53 11.38
C VAL A 129 -8.56 5.67 11.90
N PHE A 130 -8.41 6.01 13.17
CA PHE A 130 -9.15 7.07 13.85
C PHE A 130 -8.18 8.20 14.21
N PHE A 131 -8.34 9.35 13.55
CA PHE A 131 -7.59 10.55 13.89
C PHE A 131 -8.30 11.40 14.93
N LYS A 132 -7.54 11.90 15.92
CA LYS A 132 -8.00 13.03 16.73
C LYS A 132 -8.19 14.28 15.86
N PRO A 133 -8.91 15.31 16.33
CA PRO A 133 -8.86 16.63 15.71
C PRO A 133 -7.42 17.16 15.67
N LEU A 134 -6.94 17.50 14.47
CA LEU A 134 -5.63 18.11 14.22
C LEU A 134 -5.80 19.60 13.99
N SER A 135 -4.92 20.42 14.55
CA SER A 135 -4.84 21.84 14.27
C SER A 135 -4.21 22.10 12.90
N ASP A 136 -4.53 23.25 12.29
CA ASP A 136 -3.89 23.70 11.05
C ASP A 136 -2.35 23.81 11.19
N SER A 137 -1.86 24.16 12.36
CA SER A 137 -0.41 24.26 12.64
C SER A 137 0.25 22.87 12.65
N GLU A 138 -0.39 21.84 13.22
CA GLU A 138 0.09 20.46 13.19
C GLU A 138 0.12 19.90 11.75
N ILE A 139 -0.95 20.13 11.00
CA ILE A 139 -1.06 19.71 9.60
C ILE A 139 0.03 20.38 8.74
N THR A 140 0.16 21.70 8.84
CA THR A 140 1.14 22.48 8.07
C THR A 140 2.56 22.06 8.41
N TYR A 141 2.88 21.92 9.72
CA TYR A 141 4.18 21.45 10.15
C TYR A 141 4.53 20.09 9.56
N TYR A 142 3.60 19.15 9.60
CA TYR A 142 3.84 17.82 9.07
C TYR A 142 4.07 17.84 7.55
N VAL A 143 3.21 18.50 6.79
CA VAL A 143 3.34 18.58 5.33
C VAL A 143 4.67 19.22 4.92
N ASP A 144 5.06 20.31 5.58
CA ASP A 144 6.28 21.04 5.24
C ASP A 144 7.55 20.28 5.63
N SER A 145 7.52 19.58 6.77
CA SER A 145 8.68 18.87 7.31
C SER A 145 8.88 17.47 6.73
N TYR A 146 7.78 16.74 6.48
CA TYR A 146 7.82 15.33 6.06
C TYR A 146 7.53 15.10 4.57
N ARG A 147 6.94 16.10 3.89
CA ARG A 147 6.68 16.09 2.44
C ARG A 147 5.98 14.80 1.98
N PRO A 148 4.78 14.48 2.47
CA PRO A 148 4.15 13.16 2.30
C PRO A 148 3.55 12.94 0.90
N PHE A 149 4.20 13.42 -0.17
CA PHE A 149 3.69 13.38 -1.54
C PHE A 149 3.75 11.98 -2.18
N ASP A 150 4.43 11.04 -1.55
CA ASP A 150 4.53 9.64 -1.96
C ASP A 150 3.48 8.73 -1.31
N LYS A 151 2.57 9.29 -0.49
CA LYS A 151 1.67 8.53 0.37
C LYS A 151 0.20 8.80 0.06
N ALA A 152 -0.61 7.73 -0.08
CA ALA A 152 -2.06 7.85 -0.16
C ALA A 152 -2.61 8.52 1.12
N GLY A 153 -3.55 9.45 0.96
CA GLY A 153 -4.10 10.22 2.08
C GLY A 153 -3.13 11.23 2.71
N ALA A 154 -1.96 11.45 2.09
CA ALA A 154 -0.96 12.41 2.51
C ALA A 154 -0.40 12.18 3.93
N TYR A 155 -0.31 10.93 4.42
CA TYR A 155 0.33 10.65 5.70
C TYR A 155 1.03 9.30 5.76
N GLY A 156 2.02 9.18 6.66
CA GLY A 156 2.63 7.92 7.06
C GLY A 156 2.37 7.63 8.53
N ILE A 157 1.75 6.48 8.81
CA ILE A 157 1.41 6.06 10.18
C ILE A 157 2.64 5.97 11.10
N GLN A 158 3.80 5.63 10.54
CA GLN A 158 5.08 5.51 11.24
C GLN A 158 5.80 6.85 11.45
N GLU A 159 5.25 7.95 10.92
CA GLU A 159 5.82 9.28 11.00
C GLU A 159 5.20 10.10 12.15
N TRP A 160 5.73 11.28 12.41
CA TRP A 160 5.32 12.14 13.51
C TRP A 160 3.80 12.32 13.64
N ILE A 161 3.08 12.48 12.50
CA ILE A 161 1.62 12.65 12.51
C ILE A 161 0.89 11.41 13.04
N GLY A 162 1.45 10.22 12.82
CA GLY A 162 0.93 8.98 13.39
C GLY A 162 1.06 8.96 14.91
N TYR A 163 2.20 9.43 15.43
CA TYR A 163 2.41 9.48 16.89
C TYR A 163 1.47 10.44 17.59
N ILE A 164 1.21 11.61 17.01
CA ILE A 164 0.42 12.65 17.70
C ILE A 164 -1.07 12.61 17.36
N GLY A 165 -1.44 12.04 16.22
CA GLY A 165 -2.75 12.20 15.62
C GLY A 165 -3.64 10.95 15.62
N ILE A 166 -3.08 9.75 15.78
CA ILE A 166 -3.86 8.52 15.72
C ILE A 166 -4.24 8.07 17.14
N GLU A 167 -5.56 8.00 17.40
CA GLU A 167 -6.10 7.56 18.67
C GLU A 167 -6.36 6.06 18.72
N LYS A 168 -6.71 5.47 17.56
CA LYS A 168 -7.11 4.06 17.46
C LYS A 168 -6.85 3.51 16.07
N ILE A 169 -6.57 2.22 16.01
CA ILE A 169 -6.49 1.41 14.78
C ILE A 169 -7.34 0.17 14.99
N GLU A 170 -8.15 -0.18 14.00
CA GLU A 170 -8.80 -1.48 13.88
C GLU A 170 -8.28 -2.17 12.62
N GLY A 171 -7.67 -3.34 12.78
CA GLY A 171 -6.99 -4.08 11.71
C GLY A 171 -5.46 -4.03 11.83
N SER A 172 -4.78 -4.35 10.72
CA SER A 172 -3.33 -4.49 10.72
C SER A 172 -2.60 -3.16 10.50
N TYR A 173 -1.67 -2.83 11.38
CA TYR A 173 -0.74 -1.71 11.22
C TYR A 173 0.04 -1.79 9.89
N PHE A 174 0.44 -3.00 9.50
CA PHE A 174 1.22 -3.23 8.28
C PHE A 174 0.40 -2.99 7.01
N THR A 175 -0.91 -3.21 7.06
CA THR A 175 -1.84 -2.83 5.98
C THR A 175 -1.85 -1.33 5.76
N ILE A 176 -1.83 -0.53 6.84
CA ILE A 176 -1.75 0.94 6.76
C ILE A 176 -0.40 1.38 6.21
N MET A 177 0.69 0.70 6.55
CA MET A 177 2.02 0.95 5.98
C MET A 177 2.13 0.60 4.49
N GLY A 178 1.21 -0.21 3.94
CA GLY A 178 1.08 -0.47 2.51
C GLY A 178 1.51 -1.86 2.03
N LEU A 179 1.68 -2.83 2.94
CA LEU A 179 1.86 -4.25 2.61
C LEU A 179 1.30 -5.13 3.74
N PRO A 180 0.18 -5.86 3.53
CA PRO A 180 -0.39 -6.77 4.51
C PRO A 180 0.47 -8.03 4.62
N VAL A 181 1.55 -7.96 5.41
CA VAL A 181 2.57 -9.01 5.47
C VAL A 181 2.04 -10.38 5.89
N HIS A 182 0.97 -10.42 6.70
CA HIS A 182 0.29 -11.68 7.05
C HIS A 182 -0.31 -12.35 5.81
N LEU A 183 -0.97 -11.59 4.93
CA LEU A 183 -1.49 -12.13 3.66
C LEU A 183 -0.34 -12.54 2.73
N VAL A 184 0.72 -11.73 2.65
CA VAL A 184 1.91 -12.08 1.85
C VAL A 184 2.50 -13.40 2.32
N TYR A 185 2.63 -13.59 3.63
CA TYR A 185 3.15 -14.82 4.21
C TYR A 185 2.28 -16.03 3.87
N ASP A 186 0.96 -15.90 4.07
CA ASP A 186 0.01 -16.97 3.81
C ASP A 186 -0.05 -17.34 2.32
N GLU A 187 -0.05 -16.34 1.44
CA GLU A 187 -0.05 -16.58 -0.01
C GLU A 187 1.28 -17.18 -0.46
N LEU A 188 2.44 -16.68 -0.01
CA LEU A 188 3.73 -17.27 -0.34
C LEU A 188 3.79 -18.76 0.01
N ASN A 189 3.26 -19.16 1.17
CA ASN A 189 3.21 -20.58 1.56
C ASN A 189 2.39 -21.45 0.57
N LYS A 190 1.42 -20.89 -0.12
CA LYS A 190 0.64 -21.60 -1.15
C LYS A 190 1.42 -21.71 -2.47
N PHE A 191 2.38 -20.80 -2.71
CA PHE A 191 3.21 -20.77 -3.93
C PHE A 191 4.47 -21.65 -3.79
N MET A 192 4.81 -22.09 -2.59
CA MET A 192 5.90 -22.99 -2.26
C MET A 192 5.44 -24.46 -2.31
#